data_0e914baed990e1c1bea861914c88649b
#
_entry.id   0e914baed990e1c1bea861914c88649b
#
_cell.length_a   1.000
_cell.length_b   1.000
_cell.length_c   1.000
_cell.angle_alpha   90.00
_cell.angle_beta   90.00
_cell.angle_gamma   90.00
#
_symmetry.space_group_name_H-M   'P 1'
#
loop_
_entity.id
_entity.type
_entity.pdbx_description
1 polymer ?
#
loop_
_entity_poly.entity_id
_entity_poly.type
_entity_poly.pdbx_seq_one_letter_code
_entity_poly.pdbx_strand_id
1 'polypeptide(L)'
;FEGLLSSHPDPKTLLDALSKAANEGRLMYAPGAKEQAALLAGTPVGGNMPADNTQTTDLGVYLDDITEGKLDYYMRMSIAATSTQCRASAAPTFTSTVTLKNTLDPGAADGLPVYISPARFFPKGDVSTDMYLYGPVGSTLTGVTMNGQPVAATGQPHLGRTAVKVNVLTHPGEAVTVEATFTAPVGAFGPLEVRHTPMVAETPVTIDAPGCTAKK
;
A
#
# COMPACT_ATOMS: atom_id res chain seq x y z
N PHE A 1 25.54 -6.28 9.02
CA PHE A 1 25.26 -5.60 10.30
C PHE A 1 26.58 -5.27 11.03
N GLU A 2 27.50 -6.21 11.14
CA GLU A 2 28.83 -6.00 11.76
C GLU A 2 29.61 -4.85 11.09
N GLY A 3 29.59 -4.76 9.76
CA GLY A 3 30.23 -3.67 9.02
C GLY A 3 29.65 -2.29 9.32
N LEU A 4 28.35 -2.20 9.60
CA LEU A 4 27.69 -0.95 10.00
C LEU A 4 28.13 -0.53 11.40
N LEU A 5 28.20 -1.48 12.34
CA LEU A 5 28.62 -1.21 13.72
C LEU A 5 30.10 -0.85 13.81
N SER A 6 30.95 -1.46 12.98
CA SER A 6 32.39 -1.17 12.93
C SER A 6 32.73 0.14 12.24
N SER A 7 31.87 0.67 11.38
CA SER A 7 32.08 1.94 10.67
C SER A 7 31.87 3.18 11.53
N HIS A 8 31.38 3.03 12.78
CA HIS A 8 31.09 4.15 13.71
C HIS A 8 30.28 5.27 13.03
N PRO A 9 29.09 4.97 12.49
CA PRO A 9 28.29 5.98 11.81
C PRO A 9 27.93 7.10 12.78
N ASP A 10 27.84 8.33 12.26
CA ASP A 10 27.32 9.45 13.04
C ASP A 10 25.91 9.10 13.58
N PRO A 11 25.69 9.19 14.92
CA PRO A 11 24.44 8.76 15.53
C PRO A 11 23.19 9.46 14.95
N LYS A 12 23.31 10.74 14.61
CA LYS A 12 22.19 11.48 14.01
C LYS A 12 21.86 10.95 12.63
N THR A 13 22.84 10.75 11.77
CA THR A 13 22.67 10.19 10.43
C THR A 13 22.05 8.80 10.48
N LEU A 14 22.46 7.96 11.45
CA LEU A 14 21.87 6.64 11.65
C LEU A 14 20.40 6.72 12.08
N LEU A 15 20.07 7.58 13.04
CA LEU A 15 18.70 7.77 13.50
C LEU A 15 17.80 8.32 12.39
N ASP A 16 18.28 9.29 11.60
CA ASP A 16 17.54 9.85 10.47
C ASP A 16 17.24 8.76 9.41
N ALA A 17 18.23 7.90 9.11
CA ALA A 17 18.05 6.79 8.17
C ALA A 17 17.06 5.73 8.68
N LEU A 18 17.14 5.36 9.97
CA LEU A 18 16.21 4.42 10.59
C LEU A 18 14.78 4.99 10.65
N SER A 19 14.65 6.27 11.00
CA SER A 19 13.36 6.97 11.03
C SER A 19 12.73 7.02 9.63
N LYS A 20 13.54 7.34 8.61
CA LYS A 20 13.09 7.29 7.22
C LYS A 20 12.63 5.89 6.82
N ALA A 21 13.43 4.86 7.10
CA ALA A 21 13.09 3.48 6.78
C ALA A 21 11.80 3.01 7.50
N ALA A 22 11.59 3.43 8.76
CA ALA A 22 10.37 3.14 9.49
C ALA A 22 9.14 3.86 8.88
N ASN A 23 9.27 5.14 8.56
CA ASN A 23 8.19 5.91 7.95
C ASN A 23 7.80 5.41 6.56
N GLU A 24 8.75 4.86 5.82
CA GLU A 24 8.52 4.20 4.53
C GLU A 24 7.97 2.77 4.65
N GLY A 25 7.75 2.24 5.87
CA GLY A 25 7.32 0.86 6.08
C GLY A 25 8.38 -0.21 5.77
N ARG A 26 9.66 0.18 5.64
CA ARG A 26 10.80 -0.72 5.35
C ARG A 26 11.43 -1.29 6.62
N LEU A 27 11.19 -0.67 7.76
CA LEU A 27 11.64 -1.11 9.07
C LEU A 27 10.46 -1.26 9.99
N MET A 28 10.17 -2.49 10.39
CA MET A 28 9.12 -2.82 11.36
C MET A 28 9.70 -3.70 12.44
N TYR A 29 9.17 -3.58 13.65
CA TYR A 29 9.55 -4.42 14.80
C TYR A 29 8.32 -4.96 15.51
N ALA A 30 8.22 -6.27 15.57
CA ALA A 30 7.16 -6.98 16.27
C ALA A 30 7.75 -7.67 17.52
N PRO A 31 7.69 -7.04 18.69
CA PRO A 31 8.20 -7.64 19.94
C PRO A 31 7.30 -8.78 20.41
N GLY A 32 7.92 -9.81 21.02
CA GLY A 32 7.19 -10.93 21.60
C GLY A 32 6.44 -10.59 22.91
N ALA A 33 6.86 -9.54 23.62
CA ALA A 33 6.23 -9.09 24.86
C ALA A 33 5.09 -8.11 24.58
N LYS A 34 3.92 -8.35 25.17
CA LYS A 34 2.69 -7.52 24.95
C LYS A 34 2.89 -6.07 25.36
N GLU A 35 3.61 -5.82 26.45
CA GLU A 35 3.91 -4.48 26.97
C GLU A 35 4.74 -3.69 25.97
N GLN A 36 5.73 -4.31 25.33
CA GLN A 36 6.55 -3.69 24.29
C GLN A 36 5.74 -3.45 23.02
N ALA A 37 4.88 -4.39 22.62
CA ALA A 37 3.98 -4.23 21.47
C ALA A 37 3.03 -3.05 21.66
N ALA A 38 2.52 -2.85 22.88
CA ALA A 38 1.65 -1.73 23.22
C ALA A 38 2.36 -0.36 23.08
N LEU A 39 3.66 -0.28 23.39
CA LEU A 39 4.45 0.94 23.22
C LEU A 39 4.67 1.32 21.74
N LEU A 40 4.66 0.33 20.85
CA LEU A 40 4.85 0.52 19.42
C LEU A 40 3.53 0.69 18.66
N ALA A 41 2.41 0.42 19.30
CA ALA A 41 1.09 0.56 18.67
C ALA A 41 0.88 2.01 18.17
N GLY A 42 0.45 2.13 16.90
CA GLY A 42 0.25 3.42 16.26
C GLY A 42 1.52 4.14 15.78
N THR A 43 2.72 3.56 16.03
CA THR A 43 3.98 4.09 15.49
C THR A 43 4.30 3.46 14.13
N PRO A 44 5.05 4.14 13.24
CA PRO A 44 5.51 3.54 11.98
C PRO A 44 6.30 2.24 12.17
N VAL A 45 7.10 2.14 13.23
CA VAL A 45 7.89 0.94 13.55
C VAL A 45 7.01 -0.25 13.93
N GLY A 46 5.85 -0.02 14.54
CA GLY A 46 4.90 -1.08 14.89
C GLY A 46 4.19 -1.67 13.68
N GLY A 47 4.15 -0.96 12.56
CA GLY A 47 3.58 -1.43 11.28
C GLY A 47 2.05 -1.62 11.27
N ASN A 48 1.39 -1.52 12.41
CA ASN A 48 -0.06 -1.72 12.52
C ASN A 48 -0.83 -0.54 11.94
N MET A 49 -1.88 -0.81 11.18
CA MET A 49 -2.86 0.22 10.83
C MET A 49 -3.63 0.65 12.10
N PRO A 50 -4.04 1.93 12.21
CA PRO A 50 -4.82 2.42 13.35
C PRO A 50 -6.08 1.58 13.59
N ALA A 51 -6.46 1.41 14.87
CA ALA A 51 -7.64 0.65 15.25
C ALA A 51 -8.96 1.44 15.08
N ASP A 52 -8.88 2.75 14.88
CA ASP A 52 -10.01 3.66 14.65
C ASP A 52 -9.63 4.75 13.64
N ASN A 53 -10.56 5.65 13.32
CA ASN A 53 -10.39 6.73 12.35
C ASN A 53 -10.21 8.11 13.02
N THR A 54 -9.95 8.19 14.32
CA THR A 54 -10.00 9.48 15.05
C THR A 54 -8.75 10.32 14.88
N GLN A 55 -7.58 9.72 14.94
CA GLN A 55 -6.29 10.41 14.76
C GLN A 55 -5.94 10.52 13.27
N THR A 56 -6.02 9.42 12.56
CA THR A 56 -5.87 9.34 11.12
C THR A 56 -6.94 8.43 10.53
N THR A 57 -7.28 8.64 9.27
CA THR A 57 -8.15 7.78 8.49
C THR A 57 -7.29 7.11 7.43
N ASP A 58 -6.99 5.84 7.63
CA ASP A 58 -6.01 5.16 6.79
C ASP A 58 -6.68 4.31 5.71
N LEU A 59 -6.23 4.48 4.46
CA LEU A 59 -6.38 3.51 3.38
C LEU A 59 -5.11 2.65 3.30
N GLY A 60 -5.28 1.37 2.97
CA GLY A 60 -4.15 0.47 2.79
C GLY A 60 -4.06 -0.04 1.36
N VAL A 61 -2.84 -0.10 0.81
CA VAL A 61 -2.51 -0.67 -0.50
C VAL A 61 -1.35 -1.63 -0.34
N TYR A 62 -1.63 -2.93 -0.35
CA TYR A 62 -0.59 -3.93 -0.16
C TYR A 62 -0.51 -4.85 -1.36
N LEU A 63 0.71 -5.16 -1.76
CA LEU A 63 1.01 -5.99 -2.92
C LEU A 63 1.67 -7.30 -2.48
N ASP A 64 1.26 -8.38 -3.12
CA ASP A 64 1.86 -9.70 -3.01
C ASP A 64 2.17 -10.19 -4.44
N ASP A 65 3.46 -10.25 -4.80
CA ASP A 65 3.87 -10.79 -6.09
C ASP A 65 3.71 -12.30 -6.07
N ILE A 66 2.79 -12.80 -6.91
CA ILE A 66 2.56 -14.23 -7.09
C ILE A 66 3.28 -14.81 -8.31
N THR A 67 4.12 -13.99 -8.96
CA THR A 67 4.99 -14.44 -10.05
C THR A 67 6.28 -15.02 -9.47
N GLU A 68 6.63 -16.23 -9.81
CA GLU A 68 7.88 -16.84 -9.38
C GLU A 68 9.09 -16.16 -10.04
N GLY A 69 9.47 -14.95 -9.58
CA GLY A 69 10.51 -14.20 -10.23
C GLY A 69 11.14 -13.12 -9.36
N LYS A 70 11.85 -12.19 -10.01
CA LYS A 70 12.47 -11.01 -9.40
C LYS A 70 12.23 -9.77 -10.27
N LEU A 71 10.98 -9.63 -10.72
CA LEU A 71 10.57 -8.55 -11.62
C LEU A 71 10.13 -7.28 -10.87
N ASP A 72 10.03 -7.30 -9.53
CA ASP A 72 9.68 -6.14 -8.70
C ASP A 72 10.57 -4.92 -8.96
N TYR A 73 11.82 -5.15 -9.39
CA TYR A 73 12.72 -4.07 -9.79
C TYR A 73 12.13 -3.20 -10.91
N TYR A 74 11.35 -3.79 -11.80
CA TYR A 74 10.71 -3.09 -12.92
C TYR A 74 9.33 -2.54 -12.57
N MET A 75 8.79 -2.91 -11.41
CA MET A 75 7.46 -2.44 -11.02
C MET A 75 7.50 -1.03 -10.46
N ARG A 76 6.50 -0.23 -10.84
CA ARG A 76 6.26 1.12 -10.33
C ARG A 76 4.82 1.21 -9.89
N MET A 77 4.59 1.83 -8.75
CA MET A 77 3.26 2.08 -8.20
C MET A 77 3.06 3.58 -8.00
N SER A 78 1.87 4.06 -8.26
CA SER A 78 1.40 5.37 -7.82
C SER A 78 0.00 5.24 -7.22
N ILE A 79 -0.31 6.07 -6.24
CA ILE A 79 -1.57 6.02 -5.50
C ILE A 79 -2.19 7.41 -5.46
N ALA A 80 -3.47 7.50 -5.82
CA ALA A 80 -4.29 8.67 -5.55
C ALA A 80 -5.40 8.26 -4.56
N ALA A 81 -5.50 8.97 -3.45
CA ALA A 81 -6.52 8.78 -2.43
C ALA A 81 -7.45 9.98 -2.39
N THR A 82 -8.76 9.73 -2.41
CA THR A 82 -9.75 10.81 -2.35
C THR A 82 -10.81 10.53 -1.31
N SER A 83 -11.44 11.60 -0.78
CA SER A 83 -12.66 11.51 0.01
C SER A 83 -13.64 12.60 -0.40
N THR A 84 -14.92 12.26 -0.50
CA THR A 84 -15.97 13.23 -0.87
C THR A 84 -16.33 14.16 0.27
N GLN A 85 -16.21 13.71 1.52
CA GLN A 85 -16.42 14.56 2.70
C GLN A 85 -15.86 13.92 3.97
N CYS A 86 -15.42 14.77 4.89
CA CYS A 86 -14.92 14.38 6.21
C CYS A 86 -15.71 15.10 7.32
N ARG A 87 -17.03 15.22 7.16
CA ARG A 87 -17.92 15.81 8.16
C ARG A 87 -18.57 14.72 8.99
N ALA A 88 -18.62 14.91 10.30
CA ALA A 88 -19.23 13.97 11.24
C ALA A 88 -20.74 13.69 10.98
N SER A 89 -21.40 14.52 10.17
CA SER A 89 -22.85 14.43 9.91
C SER A 89 -23.26 13.62 8.68
N ALA A 90 -22.29 13.10 7.91
CA ALA A 90 -22.60 12.36 6.68
C ALA A 90 -21.68 11.15 6.54
N ALA A 91 -22.17 10.11 5.91
CA ALA A 91 -21.39 8.92 5.57
C ALA A 91 -20.39 9.28 4.45
N PRO A 92 -19.09 9.28 4.73
CA PRO A 92 -18.08 9.61 3.71
C PRO A 92 -17.78 8.43 2.81
N THR A 93 -17.39 8.74 1.58
CA THR A 93 -16.78 7.77 0.66
C THR A 93 -15.29 8.03 0.56
N PHE A 94 -14.53 6.96 0.51
CA PHE A 94 -13.08 6.96 0.36
C PHE A 94 -12.71 6.12 -0.85
N THR A 95 -11.88 6.66 -1.71
CA THR A 95 -11.45 5.97 -2.93
C THR A 95 -9.93 5.92 -2.99
N SER A 96 -9.39 4.74 -3.24
CA SER A 96 -7.99 4.55 -3.62
C SER A 96 -7.92 4.16 -5.09
N THR A 97 -7.19 4.95 -5.87
CA THR A 97 -6.86 4.67 -7.27
C THR A 97 -5.38 4.33 -7.33
N VAL A 98 -5.07 3.09 -7.68
CA VAL A 98 -3.71 2.55 -7.71
C VAL A 98 -3.34 2.21 -9.13
N THR A 99 -2.27 2.81 -9.65
CA THR A 99 -1.70 2.43 -10.93
C THR A 99 -0.43 1.63 -10.69
N LEU A 100 -0.41 0.41 -11.20
CA LEU A 100 0.74 -0.49 -11.19
C LEU A 100 1.28 -0.60 -12.62
N LYS A 101 2.56 -0.27 -12.82
CA LYS A 101 3.21 -0.27 -14.13
C LYS A 101 4.41 -1.19 -14.14
N ASN A 102 4.45 -2.08 -15.12
CA ASN A 102 5.64 -2.84 -15.47
C ASN A 102 6.48 -2.02 -16.46
N THR A 103 7.68 -1.58 -16.02
CA THR A 103 8.58 -0.75 -16.83
C THR A 103 9.61 -1.55 -17.62
N LEU A 104 9.52 -2.88 -17.60
CA LEU A 104 10.37 -3.72 -18.44
C LEU A 104 10.09 -3.42 -19.91
N ASP A 105 11.15 -3.24 -20.69
CA ASP A 105 11.00 -3.10 -22.13
C ASP A 105 10.48 -4.41 -22.73
N PRO A 106 9.41 -4.38 -23.54
CA PRO A 106 8.88 -5.59 -24.18
C PRO A 106 9.93 -6.39 -24.97
N GLY A 107 10.87 -5.68 -25.63
CA GLY A 107 11.94 -6.31 -26.40
C GLY A 107 13.04 -6.96 -25.53
N ALA A 108 13.10 -6.62 -24.23
CA ALA A 108 14.09 -7.18 -23.31
C ALA A 108 13.62 -8.45 -22.60
N ALA A 109 12.31 -8.74 -22.60
CA ALA A 109 11.71 -9.83 -21.82
C ALA A 109 12.34 -11.20 -22.13
N ASP A 110 12.50 -11.54 -23.40
CA ASP A 110 13.06 -12.84 -23.83
C ASP A 110 14.52 -13.03 -23.41
N GLY A 111 15.28 -11.94 -23.28
CA GLY A 111 16.69 -11.94 -22.86
C GLY A 111 16.88 -12.12 -21.36
N LEU A 112 15.83 -12.07 -20.54
CA LEU A 112 15.95 -12.20 -19.09
C LEU A 112 16.45 -13.59 -18.68
N PRO A 113 17.37 -13.67 -17.70
CA PRO A 113 17.76 -14.94 -17.10
C PRO A 113 16.57 -15.66 -16.45
N VAL A 114 16.57 -16.99 -16.49
CA VAL A 114 15.50 -17.82 -15.91
C VAL A 114 15.24 -17.55 -14.43
N TYR A 115 16.27 -17.19 -13.67
CA TYR A 115 16.10 -16.87 -12.25
C TYR A 115 15.44 -15.49 -11.99
N ILE A 116 15.41 -14.63 -13.02
CA ILE A 116 14.68 -13.33 -12.98
C ILE A 116 13.24 -13.53 -13.43
N SER A 117 13.04 -14.26 -14.54
CA SER A 117 11.70 -14.55 -15.10
C SER A 117 11.68 -15.99 -15.58
N PRO A 118 11.23 -16.94 -14.71
CA PRO A 118 11.29 -18.39 -14.98
C PRO A 118 10.29 -18.87 -16.02
N ALA A 119 9.27 -18.10 -16.36
CA ALA A 119 8.23 -18.43 -17.35
C ALA A 119 7.54 -19.78 -17.11
N ARG A 120 7.28 -20.13 -15.85
CA ARG A 120 6.61 -21.38 -15.50
C ARG A 120 5.09 -21.29 -15.62
N PHE A 121 4.50 -20.24 -15.03
CA PHE A 121 3.07 -20.02 -14.95
C PHE A 121 2.63 -18.81 -15.76
N PHE A 122 3.55 -17.86 -15.98
CA PHE A 122 3.32 -16.63 -16.73
C PHE A 122 4.38 -16.49 -17.81
N PRO A 123 4.08 -15.86 -18.95
CA PRO A 123 5.08 -15.50 -19.96
C PRO A 123 6.25 -14.72 -19.37
N LYS A 124 7.41 -14.74 -20.05
CA LYS A 124 8.58 -13.96 -19.62
C LYS A 124 8.25 -12.47 -19.55
N GLY A 125 8.64 -11.87 -18.43
CA GLY A 125 8.43 -10.45 -18.19
C GLY A 125 7.07 -10.07 -17.64
N ASP A 126 6.09 -10.96 -17.66
CA ASP A 126 4.79 -10.72 -17.04
C ASP A 126 4.92 -10.74 -15.51
N VAL A 127 4.15 -9.86 -14.85
CA VAL A 127 4.05 -9.82 -13.39
C VAL A 127 2.59 -9.93 -12.99
N SER A 128 2.27 -10.95 -12.21
CA SER A 128 0.96 -11.15 -11.61
C SER A 128 1.03 -10.79 -10.12
N THR A 129 0.24 -9.81 -9.72
CA THR A 129 0.26 -9.25 -8.37
C THR A 129 -1.12 -9.35 -7.75
N ASP A 130 -1.23 -9.95 -6.57
CA ASP A 130 -2.42 -9.81 -5.74
C ASP A 130 -2.35 -8.47 -5.01
N MET A 131 -3.26 -7.56 -5.35
CA MET A 131 -3.38 -6.24 -4.74
C MET A 131 -4.48 -6.27 -3.68
N TYR A 132 -4.10 -5.96 -2.44
CA TYR A 132 -5.02 -5.86 -1.30
C TYR A 132 -5.29 -4.39 -1.00
N LEU A 133 -6.55 -3.98 -1.12
CA LEU A 133 -7.01 -2.63 -0.85
C LEU A 133 -7.86 -2.62 0.41
N TYR A 134 -7.49 -1.78 1.37
CA TYR A 134 -8.16 -1.65 2.67
C TYR A 134 -8.88 -0.31 2.76
N GLY A 135 -10.14 -0.36 3.14
CA GLY A 135 -10.91 0.82 3.50
C GLY A 135 -10.63 1.28 4.95
N PRO A 136 -11.19 2.43 5.35
CA PRO A 136 -11.19 2.90 6.74
C PRO A 136 -11.85 1.89 7.69
N VAL A 137 -11.60 2.03 8.99
CA VAL A 137 -12.26 1.21 10.01
C VAL A 137 -13.77 1.32 9.89
N GLY A 138 -14.45 0.17 9.91
CA GLY A 138 -15.92 0.08 9.83
C GLY A 138 -16.53 0.38 8.46
N SER A 139 -15.71 0.61 7.42
CA SER A 139 -16.22 0.86 6.07
C SER A 139 -16.66 -0.42 5.36
N THR A 140 -17.49 -0.24 4.33
CA THR A 140 -17.92 -1.30 3.41
C THR A 140 -17.44 -0.99 2.00
N LEU A 141 -17.06 -2.02 1.25
CA LEU A 141 -16.70 -1.89 -0.17
C LEU A 141 -17.98 -1.58 -0.98
N THR A 142 -17.93 -0.55 -1.81
CA THR A 142 -19.07 -0.14 -2.65
C THR A 142 -18.79 -0.24 -4.15
N GLY A 143 -17.53 -0.36 -4.54
CA GLY A 143 -17.18 -0.56 -5.95
C GLY A 143 -15.71 -0.88 -6.13
N VAL A 144 -15.42 -1.66 -7.19
CA VAL A 144 -14.06 -1.87 -7.70
C VAL A 144 -14.10 -1.77 -9.21
N THR A 145 -13.12 -1.05 -9.77
CA THR A 145 -12.90 -1.04 -11.22
C THR A 145 -11.46 -1.40 -11.54
N MET A 146 -11.23 -1.97 -12.72
CA MET A 146 -9.90 -2.16 -13.29
C MET A 146 -9.90 -1.55 -14.69
N ASN A 147 -8.97 -0.64 -14.94
CA ASN A 147 -8.91 0.14 -16.18
C ASN A 147 -10.28 0.79 -16.54
N GLY A 148 -10.98 1.28 -15.50
CA GLY A 148 -12.30 1.91 -15.64
C GLY A 148 -13.48 0.95 -15.85
N GLN A 149 -13.24 -0.37 -15.92
CA GLN A 149 -14.29 -1.37 -16.05
C GLN A 149 -14.62 -1.99 -14.68
N PRO A 150 -15.91 -2.16 -14.34
CA PRO A 150 -16.30 -2.82 -13.10
C PRO A 150 -15.73 -4.24 -13.00
N VAL A 151 -15.22 -4.58 -11.82
CA VAL A 151 -14.71 -5.91 -11.49
C VAL A 151 -15.55 -6.50 -10.37
N ALA A 152 -15.97 -7.74 -10.54
CA ALA A 152 -16.63 -8.48 -9.47
C ALA A 152 -15.59 -8.78 -8.36
N ALA A 153 -15.74 -8.12 -7.23
CA ALA A 153 -14.87 -8.29 -6.09
C ALA A 153 -15.69 -8.24 -4.79
N THR A 154 -15.28 -9.02 -3.82
CA THR A 154 -15.98 -9.11 -2.53
C THR A 154 -15.08 -8.60 -1.41
N GLY A 155 -15.59 -7.63 -0.66
CA GLY A 155 -14.92 -7.16 0.55
C GLY A 155 -14.95 -8.23 1.65
N GLN A 156 -13.82 -8.44 2.30
CA GLN A 156 -13.67 -9.35 3.43
C GLN A 156 -13.30 -8.56 4.70
N PRO A 157 -13.87 -8.90 5.86
CA PRO A 157 -13.50 -8.24 7.11
C PRO A 157 -12.08 -8.66 7.52
N HIS A 158 -11.23 -7.69 7.82
CA HIS A 158 -9.89 -7.91 8.36
C HIS A 158 -9.47 -6.74 9.26
N LEU A 159 -9.11 -7.02 10.51
CA LEU A 159 -8.65 -6.03 11.49
C LEU A 159 -9.62 -4.83 11.66
N GLY A 160 -10.93 -5.10 11.72
CA GLY A 160 -11.97 -4.07 11.85
C GLY A 160 -12.23 -3.24 10.59
N ARG A 161 -11.64 -3.59 9.46
CA ARG A 161 -11.73 -2.93 8.16
C ARG A 161 -12.30 -3.88 7.12
N THR A 162 -12.75 -3.34 6.02
CA THR A 162 -13.01 -4.11 4.81
C THR A 162 -11.76 -4.12 3.94
N ALA A 163 -11.28 -5.30 3.59
CA ALA A 163 -10.23 -5.52 2.61
C ALA A 163 -10.82 -6.15 1.34
N VAL A 164 -10.30 -5.80 0.19
CA VAL A 164 -10.61 -6.45 -1.08
C VAL A 164 -9.31 -6.86 -1.76
N LYS A 165 -9.30 -8.06 -2.33
CA LYS A 165 -8.20 -8.56 -3.15
C LYS A 165 -8.59 -8.49 -4.62
N VAL A 166 -7.67 -7.95 -5.43
CA VAL A 166 -7.76 -7.89 -6.89
C VAL A 166 -6.47 -8.43 -7.48
N ASN A 167 -6.56 -9.43 -8.34
CA ASN A 167 -5.38 -9.89 -9.08
C ASN A 167 -5.14 -8.97 -10.28
N VAL A 168 -3.91 -8.49 -10.42
CA VAL A 168 -3.47 -7.59 -11.49
C VAL A 168 -2.35 -8.28 -12.26
N LEU A 169 -2.57 -8.55 -13.52
CA LEU A 169 -1.54 -9.01 -14.45
C LEU A 169 -1.05 -7.82 -15.27
N THR A 170 0.26 -7.61 -15.31
CA THR A 170 0.91 -6.57 -16.15
C THR A 170 1.90 -7.22 -17.08
N HIS A 171 1.80 -6.88 -18.37
CA HIS A 171 2.81 -7.24 -19.38
C HIS A 171 3.93 -6.21 -19.42
N PRO A 172 5.11 -6.55 -19.99
CA PRO A 172 6.17 -5.58 -20.19
C PRO A 172 5.70 -4.30 -20.89
N GLY A 173 6.00 -3.14 -20.28
CA GLY A 173 5.55 -1.82 -20.74
C GLY A 173 4.14 -1.42 -20.35
N GLU A 174 3.33 -2.32 -19.82
CA GLU A 174 1.93 -2.08 -19.49
C GLU A 174 1.74 -1.40 -18.13
N ALA A 175 0.64 -0.65 -18.03
CA ALA A 175 0.13 -0.12 -16.77
C ALA A 175 -1.33 -0.53 -16.59
N VAL A 176 -1.68 -0.97 -15.38
CA VAL A 176 -3.04 -1.31 -14.98
C VAL A 176 -3.44 -0.43 -13.81
N THR A 177 -4.63 0.14 -13.87
CA THR A 177 -5.19 0.99 -12.82
C THR A 177 -6.36 0.26 -12.15
N VAL A 178 -6.28 0.11 -10.83
CA VAL A 178 -7.36 -0.42 -9.97
C VAL A 178 -7.88 0.71 -9.11
N GLU A 179 -9.20 0.84 -9.07
CA GLU A 179 -9.88 1.76 -8.18
C GLU A 179 -10.80 0.98 -7.23
N ALA A 180 -10.71 1.25 -5.93
CA ALA A 180 -11.62 0.71 -4.94
C ALA A 180 -12.26 1.83 -4.14
N THR A 181 -13.59 1.81 -4.04
CA THR A 181 -14.39 2.77 -3.30
C THR A 181 -15.03 2.12 -2.07
N PHE A 182 -14.89 2.79 -0.94
CA PHE A 182 -15.45 2.38 0.34
C PHE A 182 -16.36 3.46 0.88
N THR A 183 -17.46 3.04 1.51
CA THR A 183 -18.33 3.94 2.28
C THR A 183 -18.19 3.61 3.75
N ALA A 184 -17.88 4.61 4.57
CA ALA A 184 -17.79 4.47 6.02
C ALA A 184 -19.08 4.96 6.70
N PRO A 185 -19.38 4.50 7.92
CA PRO A 185 -20.51 5.02 8.68
C PRO A 185 -20.32 6.51 9.01
N VAL A 186 -21.42 7.17 9.32
CA VAL A 186 -21.39 8.53 9.86
C VAL A 186 -20.53 8.59 11.11
N GLY A 187 -19.59 9.53 11.18
CA GLY A 187 -18.67 9.65 12.31
C GLY A 187 -17.64 10.78 12.12
N ALA A 188 -16.73 10.87 13.08
CA ALA A 188 -15.58 11.75 12.99
C ALA A 188 -14.40 11.00 12.35
N PHE A 189 -13.71 11.67 11.43
CA PHE A 189 -12.58 11.13 10.71
C PHE A 189 -11.39 12.10 10.83
N GLY A 190 -10.23 11.56 11.19
CA GLY A 190 -8.96 12.27 11.14
C GLY A 190 -8.49 12.49 9.70
N PRO A 191 -7.32 13.14 9.53
CA PRO A 191 -6.69 13.32 8.23
C PRO A 191 -6.57 12.00 7.47
N LEU A 192 -6.81 12.05 6.15
CA LEU A 192 -6.64 10.88 5.29
C LEU A 192 -5.15 10.58 5.09
N GLU A 193 -4.78 9.33 5.30
CA GLU A 193 -3.44 8.81 5.07
C GLU A 193 -3.50 7.54 4.22
N VAL A 194 -2.39 7.22 3.59
CA VAL A 194 -2.23 6.00 2.80
C VAL A 194 -1.03 5.23 3.30
N ARG A 195 -1.24 3.95 3.61
CA ARG A 195 -0.16 2.99 3.91
C ARG A 195 -0.04 2.00 2.76
N HIS A 196 1.17 1.69 2.37
CA HIS A 196 1.37 0.82 1.22
C HIS A 196 2.63 -0.03 1.34
N THR A 197 2.70 -1.09 0.55
CA THR A 197 3.93 -1.88 0.36
C THR A 197 5.04 -0.96 -0.18
N PRO A 198 6.21 -0.91 0.49
CA PRO A 198 7.35 -0.15 -0.02
C PRO A 198 7.89 -0.78 -1.30
N MET A 199 7.95 0.00 -2.37
CA MET A 199 8.49 -0.43 -3.66
C MET A 199 10.00 -0.15 -3.74
N VAL A 200 10.69 -0.78 -4.70
CA VAL A 200 12.11 -0.48 -4.99
C VAL A 200 12.28 0.99 -5.40
N ALA A 201 11.38 1.49 -6.24
CA ALA A 201 11.28 2.91 -6.55
C ALA A 201 10.31 3.62 -5.59
N GLU A 202 10.46 4.92 -5.45
CA GLU A 202 9.51 5.74 -4.72
C GLU A 202 8.10 5.59 -5.29
N THR A 203 7.11 5.53 -4.39
CA THR A 203 5.69 5.48 -4.73
C THR A 203 5.09 6.88 -4.54
N PRO A 204 4.77 7.60 -5.62
CA PRO A 204 4.04 8.85 -5.51
C PRO A 204 2.66 8.62 -4.89
N VAL A 205 2.34 9.36 -3.83
CA VAL A 205 1.03 9.35 -3.19
C VAL A 205 0.43 10.75 -3.26
N THR A 206 -0.76 10.87 -3.83
CA THR A 206 -1.53 12.11 -3.84
C THR A 206 -2.79 11.93 -3.02
N ILE A 207 -3.14 12.92 -2.20
CA ILE A 207 -4.34 12.89 -1.36
C ILE A 207 -5.18 14.12 -1.65
N ASP A 208 -6.41 13.89 -2.12
CA ASP A 208 -7.43 14.92 -2.28
C ASP A 208 -8.62 14.59 -1.36
N ALA A 209 -8.63 15.19 -0.19
CA ALA A 209 -9.63 14.97 0.85
C ALA A 209 -10.11 16.30 1.42
N PRO A 210 -10.88 17.10 0.64
CA PRO A 210 -11.41 18.38 1.09
C PRO A 210 -12.28 18.19 2.32
N GLY A 211 -11.87 18.79 3.46
CA GLY A 211 -12.54 18.67 4.75
C GLY A 211 -11.96 17.64 5.71
N CYS A 212 -11.03 16.75 5.26
CA CYS A 212 -10.25 15.86 6.12
C CYS A 212 -8.94 16.49 6.63
N THR A 213 -8.72 17.76 6.41
CA THR A 213 -7.55 18.46 6.99
C THR A 213 -7.76 18.66 8.47
N ALA A 214 -6.78 18.25 9.29
CA ALA A 214 -6.76 18.59 10.70
C ALA A 214 -6.99 20.08 10.86
N LYS A 215 -7.94 20.48 11.69
CA LYS A 215 -8.02 21.86 12.14
C LYS A 215 -6.69 22.18 12.82
N LYS A 216 -5.92 23.09 12.22
CA LYS A 216 -4.75 23.68 12.87
C LYS A 216 -5.15 24.38 14.16
#